data_891bf0b5e99476ae1ca04e360e529c06
#
_entry.id   891bf0b5e99476ae1ca04e360e529c06
#
_cell.length_a   1.000
_cell.length_b   1.000
_cell.length_c   1.000
_cell.angle_alpha   90.00
_cell.angle_beta   90.00
_cell.angle_gamma   90.00
#
_symmetry.space_group_name_H-M   'P 1'
#
loop_
_entity.id
_entity.type
_entity.pdbx_description
1 polymer ?
#
loop_
_entity_poly.entity_id
_entity_poly.type
_entity_poly.pdbx_seq_one_letter_code
_entity_poly.pdbx_strand_id
1 'polypeptide(L)'
;MGFASIEEAIKDIKNGKMIVVVDDEDRENEGDLVFAGAFSDVEKVNFAITHAKGVLCTPVSKEIAKKLSFDLMVKDNTSNHETAFTITVDAKKATTGVSAVERDMTIKLITNFSTSTKDDFVFPGHIFPLIAKDGGVLERIGHTEASIDLCKLAGLAPVSVICEIVNEDGTMARRDDLDKFCKKFDLNMVSVADLVKYRLKNETLIKFSELKYGELAGIKVKFYEVIDHKNNIQRVYIFGDISKTSNVKFHKISSDYEFLTTDKFSEFKRSLDILENEGGVLIMFDALQNGSIKDYGIGAQILAHLKIEKINIISKSHNRDFAGLSGFGLDIIGYK
;
A
#
# COMPACT_ATOMS: atom_id res chain seq x y z
N MET A 1 16.68 18.61 1.71
CA MET A 1 16.40 18.39 0.28
C MET A 1 14.91 18.25 0.13
N GLY A 2 14.27 18.80 -0.92
CA GLY A 2 12.85 18.53 -1.18
C GLY A 2 12.67 17.12 -1.75
N PHE A 3 11.44 16.62 -1.78
CA PHE A 3 11.10 15.42 -2.55
C PHE A 3 11.27 15.71 -4.05
N ALA A 4 11.81 14.74 -4.79
CA ALA A 4 11.77 14.75 -6.24
C ALA A 4 10.33 14.46 -6.72
N SER A 5 10.01 14.81 -7.94
CA SER A 5 8.73 14.44 -8.56
C SER A 5 8.66 12.94 -8.82
N ILE A 6 7.44 12.40 -8.89
CA ILE A 6 7.25 10.99 -9.22
C ILE A 6 7.73 10.67 -10.64
N GLU A 7 7.60 11.62 -11.57
CA GLU A 7 8.12 11.51 -12.93
C GLU A 7 9.66 11.36 -12.95
N GLU A 8 10.37 12.10 -12.09
CA GLU A 8 11.82 11.96 -11.93
C GLU A 8 12.18 10.61 -11.34
N ALA A 9 11.47 10.14 -10.31
CA ALA A 9 11.68 8.82 -9.73
C ALA A 9 11.44 7.69 -10.76
N ILE A 10 10.37 7.77 -11.55
CA ILE A 10 10.08 6.82 -12.62
C ILE A 10 11.23 6.81 -13.64
N LYS A 11 11.75 7.99 -14.01
CA LYS A 11 12.88 8.11 -14.93
C LYS A 11 14.16 7.50 -14.35
N ASP A 12 14.43 7.71 -13.07
CA ASP A 12 15.61 7.15 -12.40
C ASP A 12 15.51 5.62 -12.33
N ILE A 13 14.38 5.07 -11.92
CA ILE A 13 14.14 3.61 -11.90
C ILE A 13 14.28 3.03 -13.32
N LYS A 14 13.72 3.69 -14.34
CA LYS A 14 13.82 3.28 -15.75
C LYS A 14 15.26 3.25 -16.26
N ASN A 15 16.10 4.14 -15.75
CA ASN A 15 17.52 4.22 -16.09
C ASN A 15 18.43 3.38 -15.19
N GLY A 16 17.86 2.54 -14.32
CA GLY A 16 18.61 1.64 -13.44
C GLY A 16 19.29 2.32 -12.25
N LYS A 17 18.87 3.53 -11.90
CA LYS A 17 19.34 4.23 -10.70
C LYS A 17 18.63 3.71 -9.45
N MET A 18 19.25 3.92 -8.31
CA MET A 18 18.65 3.78 -6.99
C MET A 18 17.98 5.08 -6.58
N ILE A 19 16.91 4.99 -5.79
CA ILE A 19 16.22 6.11 -5.16
C ILE A 19 15.92 5.77 -3.70
N VAL A 20 15.51 6.75 -2.93
CA VAL A 20 14.96 6.56 -1.58
C VAL A 20 13.45 6.79 -1.62
N VAL A 21 12.69 5.86 -1.07
CA VAL A 21 11.24 5.97 -0.90
C VAL A 21 10.95 6.08 0.59
N VAL A 22 10.17 7.09 1.00
CA VAL A 22 9.76 7.27 2.40
C VAL A 22 8.26 7.12 2.53
N ASP A 23 7.83 6.51 3.62
CA ASP A 23 6.43 6.41 3.96
C ASP A 23 5.97 7.52 4.92
N ASP A 24 4.71 7.45 5.36
CA ASP A 24 4.08 8.44 6.21
C ASP A 24 4.64 8.38 7.65
N GLU A 25 4.74 9.54 8.31
CA GLU A 25 5.18 9.66 9.71
C GLU A 25 4.28 8.87 10.68
N ASP A 26 3.00 8.74 10.35
CA ASP A 26 2.01 8.00 11.13
C ASP A 26 2.04 6.48 10.86
N ARG A 27 2.87 5.99 9.90
CA ARG A 27 2.99 4.57 9.56
C ARG A 27 4.28 3.94 10.15
N GLU A 28 5.34 3.78 9.37
CA GLU A 28 6.66 3.30 9.82
C GLU A 28 7.59 4.48 10.08
N ASN A 29 7.37 5.59 9.36
CA ASN A 29 8.22 6.77 9.34
C ASN A 29 9.68 6.40 8.99
N GLU A 30 9.85 5.60 7.93
CA GLU A 30 11.12 5.05 7.51
C GLU A 30 11.40 5.38 6.04
N GLY A 31 12.62 5.12 5.61
CA GLY A 31 13.02 5.25 4.22
C GLY A 31 13.75 4.02 3.76
N ASP A 32 13.34 3.52 2.60
CA ASP A 32 13.98 2.40 1.93
C ASP A 32 14.81 2.87 0.74
N LEU A 33 16.00 2.31 0.59
CA LEU A 33 16.73 2.33 -0.67
C LEU A 33 16.03 1.37 -1.63
N VAL A 34 15.70 1.86 -2.83
CA VAL A 34 14.90 1.13 -3.82
C VAL A 34 15.56 1.13 -5.18
N PHE A 35 15.58 -0.02 -5.86
CA PHE A 35 15.95 -0.13 -7.27
C PHE A 35 15.19 -1.27 -7.95
N ALA A 36 15.08 -1.20 -9.30
CA ALA A 36 14.41 -2.24 -10.05
C ALA A 36 15.28 -3.51 -10.14
N GLY A 37 14.67 -4.69 -9.93
CA GLY A 37 15.34 -5.98 -10.07
C GLY A 37 15.94 -6.19 -11.47
N ALA A 38 15.34 -5.59 -12.51
CA ALA A 38 15.87 -5.64 -13.88
C ALA A 38 17.28 -5.04 -14.03
N PHE A 39 17.67 -4.16 -13.12
CA PHE A 39 18.99 -3.52 -13.08
C PHE A 39 19.81 -3.93 -11.86
N SER A 40 19.45 -5.05 -11.22
CA SER A 40 20.26 -5.62 -10.14
C SER A 40 21.66 -5.98 -10.66
N ASP A 41 22.64 -5.63 -9.87
CA ASP A 41 24.03 -6.00 -10.04
C ASP A 41 24.72 -6.12 -8.68
N VAL A 42 25.91 -6.68 -8.68
CA VAL A 42 26.69 -6.92 -7.45
C VAL A 42 26.99 -5.60 -6.72
N GLU A 43 27.22 -4.52 -7.45
CA GLU A 43 27.57 -3.22 -6.89
C GLU A 43 26.39 -2.62 -6.13
N LYS A 44 25.17 -2.65 -6.70
CA LYS A 44 23.94 -2.17 -6.04
C LYS A 44 23.57 -3.00 -4.83
N VAL A 45 23.68 -4.33 -4.94
CA VAL A 45 23.42 -5.22 -3.79
C VAL A 45 24.45 -4.95 -2.68
N ASN A 46 25.73 -4.83 -3.02
CA ASN A 46 26.77 -4.48 -2.05
C ASN A 46 26.55 -3.09 -1.44
N PHE A 47 26.12 -2.11 -2.26
CA PHE A 47 25.77 -0.77 -1.78
C PHE A 47 24.63 -0.84 -0.75
N ALA A 48 23.56 -1.56 -1.06
CA ALA A 48 22.40 -1.68 -0.19
C ALA A 48 22.78 -2.29 1.18
N ILE A 49 23.47 -3.42 1.20
CA ILE A 49 23.85 -4.08 2.46
C ILE A 49 24.92 -3.31 3.26
N THR A 50 25.73 -2.49 2.59
CA THR A 50 26.80 -1.70 3.24
C THR A 50 26.28 -0.38 3.77
N HIS A 51 25.41 0.30 3.03
CA HIS A 51 25.04 1.69 3.31
C HIS A 51 23.61 1.83 3.83
N ALA A 52 22.63 1.05 3.33
CA ALA A 52 21.28 1.05 3.89
C ALA A 52 21.22 0.19 5.16
N LYS A 53 21.83 -1.00 5.20
CA LYS A 53 22.04 -1.87 6.37
C LYS A 53 20.79 -2.58 6.91
N GLY A 54 19.63 -2.35 6.33
CA GLY A 54 18.39 -3.03 6.65
C GLY A 54 18.32 -4.46 6.13
N VAL A 55 17.13 -5.03 6.09
CA VAL A 55 16.90 -6.36 5.50
C VAL A 55 16.73 -6.22 4.00
N LEU A 56 17.61 -6.85 3.23
CA LEU A 56 17.53 -6.83 1.77
C LEU A 56 16.35 -7.69 1.30
N CYS A 57 15.26 -7.05 0.91
CA CYS A 57 14.04 -7.68 0.45
C CYS A 57 13.87 -7.56 -1.07
N THR A 58 13.11 -8.49 -1.66
CA THR A 58 12.81 -8.48 -3.09
C THR A 58 11.29 -8.52 -3.29
N PRO A 59 10.61 -7.36 -3.29
CA PRO A 59 9.21 -7.26 -3.69
C PRO A 59 8.95 -7.85 -5.07
N VAL A 60 7.84 -8.59 -5.19
CA VAL A 60 7.38 -9.21 -6.42
C VAL A 60 5.86 -9.08 -6.54
N SER A 61 5.34 -9.14 -7.76
CA SER A 61 3.88 -9.27 -7.95
C SER A 61 3.39 -10.63 -7.48
N LYS A 62 2.11 -10.72 -7.15
CA LYS A 62 1.44 -11.97 -6.78
C LYS A 62 1.54 -13.04 -7.86
N GLU A 63 1.52 -12.63 -9.14
CA GLU A 63 1.68 -13.53 -10.28
C GLU A 63 3.06 -14.18 -10.30
N ILE A 64 4.12 -13.39 -10.07
CA ILE A 64 5.50 -13.89 -10.01
C ILE A 64 5.68 -14.83 -8.82
N ALA A 65 5.19 -14.44 -7.64
CA ALA A 65 5.26 -15.29 -6.45
C ALA A 65 4.57 -16.64 -6.70
N LYS A 66 3.37 -16.63 -7.29
CA LYS A 66 2.64 -17.86 -7.65
C LYS A 66 3.43 -18.71 -8.65
N LYS A 67 3.99 -18.09 -9.71
CA LYS A 67 4.75 -18.80 -10.75
C LYS A 67 6.00 -19.48 -10.19
N LEU A 68 6.72 -18.79 -9.30
CA LEU A 68 7.95 -19.29 -8.69
C LEU A 68 7.70 -20.10 -7.41
N SER A 69 6.43 -20.29 -7.00
CA SER A 69 6.02 -21.00 -5.78
C SER A 69 6.62 -20.40 -4.50
N PHE A 70 6.61 -19.07 -4.41
CA PHE A 70 6.99 -18.36 -3.20
C PHE A 70 5.79 -18.28 -2.26
N ASP A 71 5.68 -19.27 -1.39
CA ASP A 71 4.60 -19.37 -0.40
C ASP A 71 4.82 -18.39 0.75
N LEU A 72 3.73 -17.89 1.34
CA LEU A 72 3.80 -17.05 2.52
C LEU A 72 4.53 -17.75 3.67
N MET A 73 5.35 -17.01 4.41
CA MET A 73 6.12 -17.53 5.54
C MET A 73 5.21 -18.02 6.67
N VAL A 74 4.05 -17.37 6.85
CA VAL A 74 3.05 -17.74 7.86
C VAL A 74 1.64 -17.68 7.24
N LYS A 75 0.72 -18.52 7.75
CA LYS A 75 -0.69 -18.48 7.33
C LYS A 75 -1.41 -17.28 7.92
N ASP A 76 -1.19 -17.04 9.22
CA ASP A 76 -1.78 -15.94 9.97
C ASP A 76 -0.69 -14.91 10.26
N ASN A 77 -0.72 -13.81 9.50
CA ASN A 77 0.23 -12.71 9.67
C ASN A 77 -0.24 -11.79 10.81
N THR A 78 0.52 -11.78 11.90
CA THR A 78 0.26 -10.96 13.10
C THR A 78 1.15 -9.73 13.20
N SER A 79 1.95 -9.42 12.15
CA SER A 79 2.80 -8.23 12.15
C SER A 79 1.97 -6.95 12.04
N ASN A 80 2.43 -5.87 12.67
CA ASN A 80 1.70 -4.60 12.74
C ASN A 80 1.32 -4.03 11.37
N HIS A 81 2.15 -4.23 10.36
CA HIS A 81 1.96 -3.70 9.00
C HIS A 81 1.57 -4.76 7.99
N GLU A 82 1.37 -6.01 8.43
CA GLU A 82 0.96 -7.15 7.59
C GLU A 82 1.79 -7.35 6.32
N THR A 83 3.09 -7.03 6.37
CA THR A 83 3.99 -7.24 5.23
C THR A 83 4.01 -8.72 4.85
N ALA A 84 3.73 -9.01 3.59
CA ALA A 84 3.54 -10.37 3.10
C ALA A 84 4.88 -11.05 2.79
N PHE A 85 5.64 -11.36 3.83
CA PHE A 85 6.87 -12.15 3.71
C PHE A 85 6.57 -13.55 3.18
N THR A 86 7.41 -13.99 2.26
CA THR A 86 7.42 -15.38 1.82
C THR A 86 8.54 -16.15 2.52
N ILE A 87 8.54 -17.48 2.36
CA ILE A 87 9.72 -18.29 2.68
C ILE A 87 10.90 -17.74 1.90
N THR A 88 12.05 -17.57 2.58
CA THR A 88 13.28 -17.04 1.98
C THR A 88 13.87 -17.99 0.96
N VAL A 89 14.60 -17.45 -0.01
CA VAL A 89 15.12 -18.22 -1.14
C VAL A 89 16.57 -17.87 -1.46
N ASP A 90 17.28 -18.83 -2.03
CA ASP A 90 18.57 -18.61 -2.72
C ASP A 90 18.55 -19.27 -4.09
N ALA A 91 19.39 -18.78 -5.00
CA ALA A 91 19.64 -19.44 -6.26
C ALA A 91 20.24 -20.84 -6.00
N LYS A 92 19.74 -21.89 -6.66
CA LYS A 92 20.24 -23.26 -6.51
C LYS A 92 21.74 -23.40 -6.79
N LYS A 93 22.31 -22.51 -7.59
CA LYS A 93 23.73 -22.45 -7.92
C LYS A 93 24.58 -21.69 -6.89
N ALA A 94 23.96 -21.02 -5.92
CA ALA A 94 24.68 -20.35 -4.84
C ALA A 94 25.34 -21.39 -3.92
N THR A 95 26.44 -21.01 -3.29
CA THR A 95 27.15 -21.85 -2.30
C THR A 95 26.62 -21.60 -0.90
N THR A 96 26.77 -20.36 -0.40
CA THR A 96 26.29 -19.93 0.91
C THR A 96 25.11 -18.96 0.82
N GLY A 97 24.85 -18.34 -0.33
CA GLY A 97 23.75 -17.42 -0.58
C GLY A 97 23.93 -15.99 -0.05
N VAL A 98 24.92 -15.75 0.83
CA VAL A 98 25.02 -14.51 1.62
C VAL A 98 25.73 -13.37 0.90
N SER A 99 26.71 -13.70 0.05
CA SER A 99 27.53 -12.68 -0.63
C SER A 99 26.69 -11.80 -1.56
N ALA A 100 27.13 -10.56 -1.80
CA ALA A 100 26.46 -9.67 -2.77
C ALA A 100 26.34 -10.33 -4.16
N VAL A 101 27.33 -11.12 -4.56
CA VAL A 101 27.32 -11.88 -5.83
C VAL A 101 26.16 -12.89 -5.86
N GLU A 102 25.99 -13.68 -4.80
CA GLU A 102 24.99 -14.74 -4.75
C GLU A 102 23.57 -14.20 -4.51
N ARG A 103 23.46 -13.11 -3.74
CA ARG A 103 22.18 -12.38 -3.62
C ARG A 103 21.75 -11.78 -4.95
N ASP A 104 22.66 -11.14 -5.68
CA ASP A 104 22.37 -10.62 -7.03
C ASP A 104 22.00 -11.76 -8.00
N MET A 105 22.67 -12.89 -7.93
CA MET A 105 22.30 -14.09 -8.71
C MET A 105 20.85 -14.51 -8.44
N THR A 106 20.45 -14.54 -7.17
CA THR A 106 19.09 -14.90 -6.77
C THR A 106 18.07 -13.86 -7.27
N ILE A 107 18.35 -12.56 -7.09
CA ILE A 107 17.48 -11.46 -7.57
C ILE A 107 17.32 -11.53 -9.10
N LYS A 108 18.38 -11.78 -9.84
CA LYS A 108 18.34 -11.95 -11.31
C LYS A 108 17.45 -13.11 -11.75
N LEU A 109 17.51 -14.25 -11.06
CA LEU A 109 16.63 -15.38 -11.32
C LEU A 109 15.17 -15.02 -11.04
N ILE A 110 14.88 -14.30 -9.95
CA ILE A 110 13.52 -13.81 -9.65
C ILE A 110 13.04 -12.86 -10.75
N THR A 111 13.90 -11.94 -11.19
CA THR A 111 13.55 -10.97 -12.23
C THR A 111 13.32 -11.62 -13.60
N ASN A 112 14.06 -12.69 -13.89
CA ASN A 112 13.91 -13.49 -15.11
C ASN A 112 12.80 -14.56 -14.96
N PHE A 113 11.75 -14.27 -14.21
CA PHE A 113 10.65 -15.21 -13.91
C PHE A 113 9.99 -15.83 -15.16
N SER A 114 10.12 -15.22 -16.33
CA SER A 114 9.59 -15.78 -17.58
C SER A 114 10.23 -17.13 -17.92
N THR A 115 11.53 -17.29 -17.64
CA THR A 115 12.34 -18.49 -17.91
C THR A 115 12.69 -19.28 -16.66
N SER A 116 12.67 -18.65 -15.48
CA SER A 116 12.94 -19.30 -14.20
C SER A 116 11.75 -20.12 -13.70
N THR A 117 12.06 -21.17 -12.97
CA THR A 117 11.11 -22.09 -12.34
C THR A 117 11.42 -22.27 -10.86
N LYS A 118 10.53 -22.90 -10.10
CA LYS A 118 10.79 -23.25 -8.69
C LYS A 118 12.10 -24.04 -8.51
N ASP A 119 12.46 -24.87 -9.48
CA ASP A 119 13.63 -25.75 -9.40
C ASP A 119 14.98 -25.02 -9.52
N ASP A 120 14.96 -23.74 -9.89
CA ASP A 120 16.12 -22.87 -9.93
C ASP A 120 16.49 -22.29 -8.54
N PHE A 121 15.63 -22.52 -7.54
CA PHE A 121 15.78 -22.01 -6.18
C PHE A 121 15.92 -23.13 -5.15
N VAL A 122 16.50 -22.77 -4.01
CA VAL A 122 16.48 -23.56 -2.77
C VAL A 122 15.80 -22.76 -1.66
N PHE A 123 15.16 -23.46 -0.73
CA PHE A 123 14.37 -22.90 0.36
C PHE A 123 14.78 -23.57 1.69
N PRO A 124 15.00 -22.85 2.79
CA PRO A 124 15.10 -21.39 2.88
C PRO A 124 16.40 -20.85 2.29
N GLY A 125 16.53 -19.53 2.17
CA GLY A 125 17.71 -18.84 1.68
C GLY A 125 17.91 -17.47 2.36
N HIS A 126 18.61 -16.55 1.67
CA HIS A 126 19.03 -15.26 2.21
C HIS A 126 18.40 -14.06 1.48
N ILE A 127 17.59 -14.29 0.47
CA ILE A 127 16.73 -13.28 -0.15
C ILE A 127 15.31 -13.44 0.39
N PHE A 128 14.66 -12.33 0.72
CA PHE A 128 13.33 -12.24 1.29
C PHE A 128 12.34 -11.71 0.23
N PRO A 129 11.66 -12.58 -0.54
CA PRO A 129 10.62 -12.10 -1.43
C PRO A 129 9.43 -11.59 -0.62
N LEU A 130 8.85 -10.46 -1.07
CA LEU A 130 7.64 -9.86 -0.50
C LEU A 130 6.55 -9.82 -1.57
N ILE A 131 5.33 -10.24 -1.24
CA ILE A 131 4.22 -10.21 -2.19
C ILE A 131 3.52 -8.87 -2.10
N ALA A 132 3.64 -8.03 -3.15
CA ALA A 132 2.92 -6.79 -3.25
C ALA A 132 1.42 -7.02 -3.51
N LYS A 133 0.58 -6.12 -3.00
CA LYS A 133 -0.86 -6.10 -3.31
C LYS A 133 -1.09 -5.76 -4.79
N ASP A 134 -2.14 -6.33 -5.39
CA ASP A 134 -2.43 -6.17 -6.81
C ASP A 134 -2.74 -4.70 -7.16
N GLY A 135 -3.42 -3.98 -6.26
CA GLY A 135 -3.71 -2.55 -6.38
C GLY A 135 -2.53 -1.63 -6.07
N GLY A 136 -1.36 -2.18 -5.70
CA GLY A 136 -0.17 -1.41 -5.35
C GLY A 136 -0.43 -0.43 -4.20
N VAL A 137 0.16 0.79 -4.26
CA VAL A 137 -0.02 1.81 -3.21
C VAL A 137 -1.46 2.28 -3.05
N LEU A 138 -2.33 2.07 -4.04
CA LEU A 138 -3.76 2.36 -3.93
C LEU A 138 -4.53 1.31 -3.11
N GLU A 139 -3.90 0.19 -2.79
CA GLU A 139 -4.44 -0.86 -1.91
C GLU A 139 -3.72 -0.90 -0.56
N ARG A 140 -2.39 -0.70 -0.53
CA ARG A 140 -1.56 -0.65 0.69
C ARG A 140 -0.42 0.35 0.51
N ILE A 141 -0.38 1.39 1.34
CA ILE A 141 0.57 2.51 1.29
C ILE A 141 1.96 2.16 1.87
N GLY A 142 2.57 1.04 1.45
CA GLY A 142 3.86 0.57 1.94
C GLY A 142 4.97 0.58 0.89
N HIS A 143 6.22 0.50 1.34
CA HIS A 143 7.43 0.45 0.50
C HIS A 143 7.39 -0.72 -0.52
N THR A 144 6.85 -1.88 -0.12
CA THR A 144 6.65 -3.05 -0.99
C THR A 144 5.84 -2.69 -2.23
N GLU A 145 4.67 -2.09 -2.02
CA GLU A 145 3.76 -1.68 -3.10
C GLU A 145 4.35 -0.53 -3.92
N ALA A 146 4.95 0.46 -3.24
CA ALA A 146 5.54 1.63 -3.90
C ALA A 146 6.66 1.23 -4.86
N SER A 147 7.54 0.32 -4.45
CA SER A 147 8.64 -0.14 -5.29
C SER A 147 8.18 -0.90 -6.53
N ILE A 148 7.13 -1.73 -6.39
CA ILE A 148 6.52 -2.46 -7.52
C ILE A 148 5.79 -1.51 -8.47
N ASP A 149 5.07 -0.52 -7.94
CA ASP A 149 4.38 0.48 -8.75
C ASP A 149 5.36 1.31 -9.56
N LEU A 150 6.45 1.75 -8.96
CA LEU A 150 7.51 2.48 -9.68
C LEU A 150 8.12 1.63 -10.79
N CYS A 151 8.35 0.34 -10.57
CA CYS A 151 8.80 -0.57 -11.63
C CYS A 151 7.77 -0.68 -12.77
N LYS A 152 6.48 -0.86 -12.45
CA LYS A 152 5.41 -0.93 -13.45
C LYS A 152 5.29 0.38 -14.24
N LEU A 153 5.30 1.53 -13.56
CA LEU A 153 5.25 2.85 -14.19
C LEU A 153 6.46 3.14 -15.08
N ALA A 154 7.62 2.58 -14.71
CA ALA A 154 8.83 2.63 -15.54
C ALA A 154 8.81 1.67 -16.74
N GLY A 155 7.77 0.82 -16.89
CA GLY A 155 7.66 -0.19 -17.94
C GLY A 155 8.57 -1.41 -17.74
N LEU A 156 8.95 -1.70 -16.50
CA LEU A 156 9.83 -2.79 -16.11
C LEU A 156 9.05 -3.97 -15.52
N ALA A 157 9.70 -5.11 -15.42
CA ALA A 157 9.17 -6.26 -14.67
C ALA A 157 8.81 -5.86 -13.23
N PRO A 158 7.67 -6.32 -12.67
CA PRO A 158 7.24 -5.99 -11.32
C PRO A 158 8.04 -6.78 -10.27
N VAL A 159 9.34 -6.53 -10.27
CA VAL A 159 10.35 -7.03 -9.31
C VAL A 159 11.22 -5.86 -8.93
N SER A 160 11.36 -5.61 -7.65
CA SER A 160 12.22 -4.57 -7.09
C SER A 160 13.13 -5.13 -6.01
N VAL A 161 14.09 -4.35 -5.58
CA VAL A 161 14.89 -4.59 -4.39
C VAL A 161 14.69 -3.40 -3.46
N ILE A 162 14.43 -3.67 -2.20
CA ILE A 162 14.28 -2.66 -1.16
C ILE A 162 15.16 -3.03 0.04
N CYS A 163 15.65 -2.02 0.75
CA CYS A 163 16.43 -2.19 1.96
C CYS A 163 16.24 -0.96 2.84
N GLU A 164 15.76 -1.15 4.07
CA GLU A 164 15.55 -0.07 5.02
C GLU A 164 16.89 0.62 5.35
N ILE A 165 16.86 1.96 5.52
CA ILE A 165 18.05 2.75 5.86
C ILE A 165 18.18 2.89 7.36
N VAL A 166 19.29 2.36 7.89
CA VAL A 166 19.63 2.32 9.31
C VAL A 166 20.84 3.23 9.58
N ASN A 167 20.77 4.04 10.63
CA ASN A 167 21.84 4.92 11.09
C ASN A 167 23.04 4.12 11.60
N GLU A 168 24.19 4.80 11.78
CA GLU A 168 25.42 4.16 12.30
C GLU A 168 25.25 3.63 13.73
N ASP A 169 24.37 4.21 14.51
CA ASP A 169 24.05 3.81 15.89
C ASP A 169 23.01 2.67 15.98
N GLY A 170 22.51 2.18 14.82
CA GLY A 170 21.50 1.13 14.75
C GLY A 170 20.06 1.61 14.84
N THR A 171 19.79 2.90 14.99
CA THR A 171 18.44 3.45 14.92
C THR A 171 17.97 3.57 13.47
N MET A 172 16.66 3.57 13.23
CA MET A 172 16.13 3.80 11.91
C MET A 172 16.37 5.24 11.46
N ALA A 173 16.84 5.42 10.21
CA ALA A 173 16.99 6.75 9.63
C ALA A 173 15.61 7.42 9.47
N ARG A 174 15.51 8.67 9.94
CA ARG A 174 14.32 9.51 9.82
C ARG A 174 14.57 10.61 8.79
N ARG A 175 13.60 11.45 8.55
CA ARG A 175 13.63 12.47 7.48
C ARG A 175 14.95 13.22 7.35
N ASP A 176 15.48 13.75 8.45
CA ASP A 176 16.74 14.54 8.45
C ASP A 176 17.96 13.68 8.12
N ASP A 177 17.96 12.40 8.51
CA ASP A 177 19.04 11.45 8.22
C ASP A 177 18.96 11.00 6.77
N LEU A 178 17.75 10.76 6.27
CA LEU A 178 17.49 10.42 4.86
C LEU A 178 17.90 11.56 3.92
N ASP A 179 17.67 12.82 4.30
CA ASP A 179 18.17 13.98 3.55
C ASP A 179 19.70 14.01 3.46
N LYS A 180 20.41 13.66 4.56
CA LYS A 180 21.88 13.55 4.57
C LYS A 180 22.36 12.38 3.71
N PHE A 181 21.67 11.23 3.83
CA PHE A 181 21.96 10.03 3.04
C PHE A 181 21.83 10.31 1.53
N CYS A 182 20.71 10.89 1.13
CA CYS A 182 20.46 11.25 -0.27
C CYS A 182 21.49 12.24 -0.83
N LYS A 183 21.86 13.25 -0.04
CA LYS A 183 22.93 14.20 -0.44
C LYS A 183 24.28 13.53 -0.58
N LYS A 184 24.63 12.62 0.35
CA LYS A 184 25.90 11.93 0.34
C LYS A 184 26.10 11.04 -0.88
N PHE A 185 25.02 10.42 -1.34
CA PHE A 185 25.05 9.42 -2.41
C PHE A 185 24.42 9.87 -3.73
N ASP A 186 24.03 11.15 -3.83
CA ASP A 186 23.36 11.75 -4.99
C ASP A 186 22.12 10.97 -5.43
N LEU A 187 21.23 10.70 -4.47
CA LEU A 187 19.99 9.95 -4.68
C LEU A 187 18.78 10.88 -4.60
N ASN A 188 17.80 10.66 -5.48
CA ASN A 188 16.50 11.27 -5.35
C ASN A 188 15.68 10.56 -4.26
N MET A 189 14.83 11.35 -3.58
CA MET A 189 13.92 10.86 -2.55
C MET A 189 12.50 11.24 -2.92
N VAL A 190 11.56 10.28 -2.79
CA VAL A 190 10.12 10.47 -3.03
C VAL A 190 9.30 9.91 -1.88
N SER A 191 8.08 10.40 -1.71
CA SER A 191 7.15 9.88 -0.71
C SER A 191 6.15 8.89 -1.33
N VAL A 192 5.73 7.89 -0.54
CA VAL A 192 4.62 7.00 -0.90
C VAL A 192 3.34 7.82 -1.10
N ALA A 193 3.11 8.85 -0.28
CA ALA A 193 1.95 9.73 -0.39
C ALA A 193 1.89 10.46 -1.74
N ASP A 194 3.03 10.94 -2.27
CA ASP A 194 3.04 11.59 -3.58
C ASP A 194 2.84 10.57 -4.73
N LEU A 195 3.33 9.35 -4.58
CA LEU A 195 3.05 8.26 -5.53
C LEU A 195 1.56 7.90 -5.53
N VAL A 196 0.90 7.85 -4.37
CA VAL A 196 -0.55 7.67 -4.27
C VAL A 196 -1.29 8.78 -5.02
N LYS A 197 -0.94 10.06 -4.77
CA LYS A 197 -1.55 11.20 -5.47
C LYS A 197 -1.36 11.11 -6.99
N TYR A 198 -0.15 10.75 -7.42
CA TYR A 198 0.18 10.55 -8.83
C TYR A 198 -0.69 9.47 -9.47
N ARG A 199 -0.82 8.32 -8.82
CA ARG A 199 -1.64 7.22 -9.32
C ARG A 199 -3.14 7.54 -9.31
N LEU A 200 -3.66 8.16 -8.23
CA LEU A 200 -5.07 8.60 -8.15
C LEU A 200 -5.45 9.60 -9.25
N LYS A 201 -4.50 10.41 -9.73
CA LYS A 201 -4.72 11.34 -10.84
C LYS A 201 -4.83 10.62 -12.19
N ASN A 202 -4.13 9.51 -12.36
CA ASN A 202 -3.96 8.84 -13.64
C ASN A 202 -4.70 7.50 -13.74
N GLU A 203 -5.08 6.91 -12.60
CA GLU A 203 -5.66 5.58 -12.50
C GLU A 203 -6.81 5.53 -11.49
N THR A 204 -7.69 4.54 -11.64
CA THR A 204 -8.70 4.20 -10.64
C THR A 204 -8.86 2.69 -10.52
N LEU A 205 -8.95 2.18 -9.29
CA LEU A 205 -9.24 0.79 -9.00
C LEU A 205 -10.75 0.52 -8.86
N ILE A 206 -11.58 1.53 -9.08
CA ILE A 206 -13.02 1.47 -8.85
C ILE A 206 -13.80 1.95 -10.07
N LYS A 207 -14.98 1.37 -10.25
CA LYS A 207 -15.96 1.79 -11.26
C LYS A 207 -17.27 2.13 -10.59
N PHE A 208 -17.80 3.33 -10.86
CA PHE A 208 -19.09 3.76 -10.36
C PHE A 208 -20.22 3.34 -11.30
N SER A 209 -21.35 2.92 -10.72
CA SER A 209 -22.62 2.85 -11.46
C SER A 209 -23.13 4.25 -11.80
N GLU A 210 -24.22 4.32 -12.54
CA GLU A 210 -25.02 5.55 -12.59
C GLU A 210 -25.56 5.89 -11.19
N LEU A 211 -25.78 7.21 -10.96
CA LEU A 211 -26.40 7.70 -9.72
C LEU A 211 -27.83 7.21 -9.63
N LYS A 212 -28.16 6.55 -8.54
CA LYS A 212 -29.49 6.03 -8.23
C LYS A 212 -30.11 6.81 -7.08
N TYR A 213 -31.42 6.77 -6.99
CA TYR A 213 -32.21 7.35 -5.90
C TYR A 213 -32.97 6.24 -5.20
N GLY A 214 -33.05 6.29 -3.88
CA GLY A 214 -33.75 5.27 -3.10
C GLY A 214 -33.91 5.67 -1.64
N GLU A 215 -34.17 4.67 -0.81
CA GLU A 215 -34.29 4.81 0.63
C GLU A 215 -33.37 3.87 1.36
N LEU A 216 -32.76 4.37 2.44
CA LEU A 216 -32.00 3.57 3.38
C LEU A 216 -32.58 3.79 4.78
N ALA A 217 -33.13 2.74 5.39
CA ALA A 217 -33.79 2.79 6.70
C ALA A 217 -34.87 3.89 6.80
N GLY A 218 -35.64 4.12 5.70
CA GLY A 218 -36.68 5.14 5.63
C GLY A 218 -36.19 6.55 5.26
N ILE A 219 -34.88 6.76 5.13
CA ILE A 219 -34.30 8.06 4.77
C ILE A 219 -34.06 8.09 3.26
N LYS A 220 -34.49 9.17 2.58
CA LYS A 220 -34.24 9.37 1.15
C LYS A 220 -32.76 9.65 0.90
N VAL A 221 -32.15 8.90 -0.02
CA VAL A 221 -30.73 8.98 -0.33
C VAL A 221 -30.47 8.92 -1.83
N LYS A 222 -29.36 9.50 -2.24
CA LYS A 222 -28.70 9.21 -3.52
C LYS A 222 -27.67 8.11 -3.27
N PHE A 223 -27.45 7.18 -4.21
CA PHE A 223 -26.42 6.17 -4.01
C PHE A 223 -25.78 5.70 -5.30
N TYR A 224 -24.55 5.18 -5.15
CA TYR A 224 -23.81 4.46 -6.18
C TYR A 224 -23.55 3.04 -5.73
N GLU A 225 -23.50 2.13 -6.70
CA GLU A 225 -22.79 0.88 -6.58
C GLU A 225 -21.39 1.08 -7.16
N VAL A 226 -20.36 0.72 -6.41
CA VAL A 226 -18.98 0.90 -6.79
C VAL A 226 -18.34 -0.49 -6.84
N ILE A 227 -17.81 -0.86 -8.00
CA ILE A 227 -17.14 -2.14 -8.20
C ILE A 227 -15.64 -1.89 -8.13
N ASP A 228 -14.95 -2.59 -7.24
CA ASP A 228 -13.50 -2.53 -7.14
C ASP A 228 -12.79 -3.46 -8.14
N HIS A 229 -11.46 -3.38 -8.21
CA HIS A 229 -10.61 -4.19 -9.10
C HIS A 229 -10.68 -5.72 -8.81
N LYS A 230 -11.26 -6.12 -7.68
CA LYS A 230 -11.50 -7.52 -7.29
C LYS A 230 -12.94 -7.96 -7.56
N ASN A 231 -13.75 -7.12 -8.18
CA ASN A 231 -15.18 -7.31 -8.42
C ASN A 231 -16.05 -7.34 -7.16
N ASN A 232 -15.58 -6.78 -6.03
CA ASN A 232 -16.44 -6.57 -4.87
C ASN A 232 -17.31 -5.34 -5.11
N ILE A 233 -18.54 -5.39 -4.62
CA ILE A 233 -19.49 -4.29 -4.75
C ILE A 233 -19.56 -3.53 -3.42
N GLN A 234 -19.17 -2.26 -3.46
CA GLN A 234 -19.35 -1.32 -2.38
C GLN A 234 -20.60 -0.49 -2.63
N ARG A 235 -21.33 -0.10 -1.58
CA ARG A 235 -22.47 0.82 -1.69
C ARG A 235 -22.17 2.14 -1.02
N VAL A 236 -22.35 3.21 -1.76
CA VAL A 236 -22.02 4.57 -1.34
C VAL A 236 -23.31 5.38 -1.29
N TYR A 237 -23.78 5.67 -0.10
CA TYR A 237 -25.01 6.44 0.14
C TYR A 237 -24.64 7.88 0.47
N ILE A 238 -25.34 8.82 -0.18
CA ILE A 238 -25.17 10.26 -0.01
C ILE A 238 -26.42 10.81 0.64
N PHE A 239 -26.25 11.47 1.78
CA PHE A 239 -27.30 12.13 2.55
C PHE A 239 -27.18 13.63 2.33
N GLY A 240 -28.24 14.26 1.84
CA GLY A 240 -28.25 15.68 1.52
C GLY A 240 -27.27 16.07 0.42
N ASP A 241 -26.68 17.25 0.57
CA ASP A 241 -25.64 17.75 -0.32
C ASP A 241 -24.27 17.57 0.31
N ILE A 242 -23.31 17.13 -0.51
CA ILE A 242 -21.92 16.94 -0.11
C ILE A 242 -21.05 18.08 -0.63
N SER A 243 -19.98 18.38 0.08
CA SER A 243 -19.01 19.41 -0.28
C SER A 243 -17.58 18.86 -0.11
N LYS A 244 -16.59 19.71 -0.32
CA LYS A 244 -15.18 19.37 -0.05
C LYS A 244 -14.92 18.93 1.39
N THR A 245 -15.78 19.34 2.33
CA THR A 245 -15.78 18.92 3.73
C THR A 245 -17.08 18.18 4.03
N SER A 246 -16.98 16.91 4.42
CA SER A 246 -18.18 16.09 4.63
C SER A 246 -18.03 15.14 5.82
N ASN A 247 -19.15 14.78 6.44
CA ASN A 247 -19.20 13.69 7.40
C ASN A 247 -19.10 12.35 6.65
N VAL A 248 -18.30 11.43 7.16
CA VAL A 248 -18.07 10.13 6.51
C VAL A 248 -18.19 8.99 7.51
N LYS A 249 -19.00 8.01 7.20
CA LYS A 249 -19.08 6.73 7.91
C LYS A 249 -18.56 5.62 7.01
N PHE A 250 -17.51 4.98 7.43
CA PHE A 250 -17.09 3.68 6.90
C PHE A 250 -17.81 2.58 7.68
N HIS A 251 -18.59 1.76 7.00
CA HIS A 251 -19.35 0.68 7.62
C HIS A 251 -19.02 -0.65 6.96
N LYS A 252 -18.50 -1.59 7.77
CA LYS A 252 -18.28 -2.97 7.35
C LYS A 252 -19.55 -3.77 7.63
N ILE A 253 -20.09 -4.41 6.59
CA ILE A 253 -21.23 -5.32 6.74
C ILE A 253 -20.76 -6.53 7.58
N SER A 254 -21.50 -6.87 8.61
CA SER A 254 -21.30 -8.05 9.45
C SER A 254 -22.52 -8.96 9.37
N SER A 255 -22.45 -10.17 9.96
CA SER A 255 -23.63 -11.03 10.06
C SER A 255 -24.73 -10.36 10.88
N ASP A 256 -26.00 -10.66 10.58
CA ASP A 256 -27.14 -10.14 11.33
C ASP A 256 -27.02 -10.43 12.82
N TYR A 257 -26.54 -11.62 13.16
CA TYR A 257 -26.33 -12.00 14.56
C TYR A 257 -25.35 -11.05 15.26
N GLU A 258 -24.17 -10.83 14.69
CA GLU A 258 -23.17 -9.94 15.26
C GLU A 258 -23.68 -8.49 15.29
N PHE A 259 -24.34 -8.04 14.23
CA PHE A 259 -24.88 -6.71 14.12
C PHE A 259 -25.94 -6.40 15.19
N LEU A 260 -26.83 -7.37 15.47
CA LEU A 260 -27.94 -7.19 16.39
C LEU A 260 -27.58 -7.51 17.85
N THR A 261 -26.56 -8.34 18.10
CA THR A 261 -26.19 -8.78 19.48
C THR A 261 -25.06 -7.98 20.10
N THR A 262 -24.44 -7.07 19.33
CA THR A 262 -23.39 -6.16 19.82
C THR A 262 -23.87 -4.70 19.77
N ASP A 263 -23.03 -3.76 20.13
CA ASP A 263 -23.32 -2.32 20.05
C ASP A 263 -23.28 -1.77 18.61
N LYS A 264 -22.94 -2.60 17.61
CA LYS A 264 -22.86 -2.22 16.19
C LYS A 264 -24.16 -1.63 15.65
N PHE A 265 -25.30 -2.18 16.02
CA PHE A 265 -26.62 -1.67 15.62
C PHE A 265 -26.87 -0.26 16.17
N SER A 266 -26.59 -0.04 17.46
CA SER A 266 -26.77 1.26 18.09
C SER A 266 -25.83 2.32 17.50
N GLU A 267 -24.60 1.94 17.18
CA GLU A 267 -23.63 2.81 16.50
C GLU A 267 -24.06 3.16 15.08
N PHE A 268 -24.54 2.17 14.34
CA PHE A 268 -25.03 2.40 12.98
C PHE A 268 -26.23 3.33 12.97
N LYS A 269 -27.21 3.11 13.89
CA LYS A 269 -28.36 3.98 14.05
C LYS A 269 -27.95 5.42 14.36
N ARG A 270 -27.05 5.63 15.35
CA ARG A 270 -26.51 6.96 15.65
C ARG A 270 -25.82 7.59 14.44
N SER A 271 -25.13 6.79 13.63
CA SER A 271 -24.48 7.30 12.42
C SER A 271 -25.50 7.74 11.38
N LEU A 272 -26.63 7.04 11.23
CA LEU A 272 -27.72 7.45 10.34
C LEU A 272 -28.36 8.75 10.83
N ASP A 273 -28.60 8.90 12.14
CA ASP A 273 -29.16 10.12 12.74
C ASP A 273 -28.27 11.35 12.43
N ILE A 274 -26.93 11.20 12.54
CA ILE A 274 -25.99 12.27 12.18
C ILE A 274 -26.07 12.59 10.69
N LEU A 275 -26.04 11.56 9.83
CA LEU A 275 -26.02 11.73 8.38
C LEU A 275 -27.36 12.33 7.87
N GLU A 276 -28.49 11.95 8.46
CA GLU A 276 -29.80 12.52 8.11
C GLU A 276 -29.89 14.01 8.44
N ASN A 277 -29.40 14.40 9.62
CA ASN A 277 -29.49 15.77 10.10
C ASN A 277 -28.44 16.72 9.52
N GLU A 278 -27.24 16.23 9.28
CA GLU A 278 -26.09 17.08 8.93
C GLU A 278 -25.54 16.80 7.52
N GLY A 279 -26.06 15.78 6.85
CA GLY A 279 -25.54 15.34 5.56
C GLY A 279 -24.22 14.59 5.66
N GLY A 280 -23.83 13.97 4.55
CA GLY A 280 -22.54 13.26 4.44
C GLY A 280 -22.63 11.99 3.60
N VAL A 281 -21.66 11.10 3.79
CA VAL A 281 -21.48 9.88 3.01
C VAL A 281 -21.36 8.67 3.92
N LEU A 282 -22.14 7.64 3.63
CA LEU A 282 -21.99 6.30 4.20
C LEU A 282 -21.40 5.37 3.13
N ILE A 283 -20.25 4.80 3.39
CA ILE A 283 -19.63 3.80 2.53
C ILE A 283 -19.77 2.44 3.21
N MET A 284 -20.49 1.52 2.58
CA MET A 284 -20.70 0.16 3.06
C MET A 284 -19.81 -0.80 2.30
N PHE A 285 -18.91 -1.48 3.02
CA PHE A 285 -18.02 -2.49 2.48
C PHE A 285 -18.59 -3.90 2.69
N ASP A 286 -18.56 -4.72 1.64
CA ASP A 286 -18.99 -6.11 1.75
C ASP A 286 -18.01 -6.93 2.61
N ALA A 287 -18.54 -7.68 3.57
CA ALA A 287 -17.78 -8.34 4.63
C ALA A 287 -17.06 -9.64 4.21
N LEU A 288 -17.23 -10.09 2.97
CA LEU A 288 -16.85 -11.44 2.55
C LEU A 288 -15.34 -11.69 2.39
N GLN A 289 -14.48 -10.71 2.63
CA GLN A 289 -13.03 -10.95 2.65
C GLN A 289 -12.39 -10.32 3.89
N ASN A 290 -11.66 -11.13 4.65
CA ASN A 290 -10.91 -10.84 5.87
C ASN A 290 -10.44 -9.37 5.97
N GLY A 291 -11.24 -8.57 6.68
CA GLY A 291 -11.03 -7.14 6.76
C GLY A 291 -9.91 -6.76 7.68
N SER A 292 -8.99 -6.07 7.15
CA SER A 292 -8.06 -5.19 7.82
C SER A 292 -8.14 -3.84 7.09
N ILE A 293 -7.47 -2.83 7.61
CA ILE A 293 -7.20 -1.47 7.09
C ILE A 293 -7.21 -1.29 5.54
N LYS A 294 -7.27 -2.38 4.79
CA LYS A 294 -7.18 -2.54 3.32
C LYS A 294 -8.31 -1.86 2.53
N ASP A 295 -9.46 -1.61 3.17
CA ASP A 295 -10.61 -1.02 2.49
C ASP A 295 -10.53 0.52 2.43
N TYR A 296 -9.60 1.13 3.17
CA TYR A 296 -9.46 2.60 3.17
C TYR A 296 -8.93 3.15 1.85
N GLY A 297 -8.10 2.41 1.12
CA GLY A 297 -7.67 2.80 -0.23
C GLY A 297 -8.84 2.92 -1.21
N ILE A 298 -9.78 1.98 -1.16
CA ILE A 298 -11.03 2.03 -1.93
C ILE A 298 -11.92 3.18 -1.44
N GLY A 299 -12.07 3.31 -0.11
CA GLY A 299 -12.82 4.41 0.50
C GLY A 299 -12.26 5.78 0.11
N ALA A 300 -10.94 5.93 0.11
CA ALA A 300 -10.28 7.16 -0.31
C ALA A 300 -10.51 7.50 -1.78
N GLN A 301 -10.46 6.51 -2.68
CA GLN A 301 -10.78 6.70 -4.09
C GLN A 301 -12.25 7.09 -4.29
N ILE A 302 -13.17 6.49 -3.51
CA ILE A 302 -14.58 6.87 -3.52
C ILE A 302 -14.73 8.34 -3.13
N LEU A 303 -14.10 8.78 -2.04
CA LEU A 303 -14.18 10.15 -1.56
C LEU A 303 -13.51 11.14 -2.54
N ALA A 304 -12.39 10.77 -3.14
CA ALA A 304 -11.73 11.57 -4.18
C ALA A 304 -12.62 11.74 -5.43
N HIS A 305 -13.31 10.67 -5.87
CA HIS A 305 -14.29 10.75 -6.96
C HIS A 305 -15.43 11.71 -6.63
N LEU A 306 -15.91 11.70 -5.38
CA LEU A 306 -16.93 12.62 -4.87
C LEU A 306 -16.38 14.03 -4.59
N LYS A 307 -15.09 14.29 -4.84
CA LYS A 307 -14.39 15.57 -4.61
C LYS A 307 -14.40 16.02 -3.15
N ILE A 308 -14.40 15.07 -2.22
CA ILE A 308 -14.28 15.30 -0.78
C ILE A 308 -12.78 15.29 -0.43
N GLU A 309 -12.31 16.34 0.22
CA GLU A 309 -10.92 16.56 0.60
C GLU A 309 -10.73 16.49 2.13
N LYS A 310 -11.75 16.94 2.89
CA LYS A 310 -11.74 17.00 4.35
C LYS A 310 -12.88 16.20 4.93
N ILE A 311 -12.62 15.40 5.94
CA ILE A 311 -13.61 14.49 6.50
C ILE A 311 -13.75 14.61 8.02
N ASN A 312 -14.99 14.59 8.50
CA ASN A 312 -15.30 14.23 9.87
C ASN A 312 -15.71 12.77 9.91
N ILE A 313 -14.95 11.94 10.59
CA ILE A 313 -15.23 10.50 10.68
C ILE A 313 -16.30 10.25 11.74
N ILE A 314 -17.38 9.57 11.37
CA ILE A 314 -18.39 9.13 12.33
C ILE A 314 -17.95 7.81 12.94
N SER A 315 -17.37 7.86 14.15
CA SER A 315 -16.86 6.69 14.89
C SER A 315 -16.80 6.98 16.38
N LYS A 316 -17.10 5.99 17.24
CA LYS A 316 -16.90 6.07 18.68
C LYS A 316 -15.42 6.00 19.10
N SER A 317 -14.62 5.29 18.31
CA SER A 317 -13.19 5.15 18.59
C SER A 317 -12.41 6.21 17.83
N HIS A 318 -11.60 6.97 18.54
CA HIS A 318 -10.59 7.88 17.98
C HIS A 318 -9.37 7.02 17.57
N ASN A 319 -9.59 6.01 16.73
CA ASN A 319 -8.60 4.96 16.52
C ASN A 319 -7.55 5.35 15.47
N ARG A 320 -6.32 4.89 15.73
CA ARG A 320 -5.19 4.87 14.79
C ARG A 320 -5.50 4.20 13.45
N ASP A 321 -6.63 3.49 13.36
CA ASP A 321 -7.06 2.74 12.17
C ASP A 321 -7.28 3.61 10.92
N PHE A 322 -7.50 4.92 11.09
CA PHE A 322 -7.74 5.87 9.98
C PHE A 322 -6.49 6.66 9.56
N ALA A 323 -5.36 6.47 10.24
CA ALA A 323 -4.12 7.21 9.97
C ALA A 323 -3.65 7.08 8.51
N GLY A 324 -3.91 5.95 7.87
CA GLY A 324 -3.57 5.74 6.46
C GLY A 324 -4.33 6.60 5.44
N LEU A 325 -5.41 7.30 5.82
CA LEU A 325 -6.19 8.14 4.89
C LEU A 325 -5.44 9.42 4.49
N SER A 326 -4.57 9.95 5.35
CA SER A 326 -3.73 11.12 5.05
C SER A 326 -2.82 10.86 3.84
N GLY A 327 -2.27 9.65 3.72
CA GLY A 327 -1.49 9.21 2.57
C GLY A 327 -2.23 9.26 1.24
N PHE A 328 -3.58 9.22 1.26
CA PHE A 328 -4.44 9.39 0.09
C PHE A 328 -4.89 10.83 -0.15
N GLY A 329 -4.34 11.80 0.59
CA GLY A 329 -4.68 13.21 0.44
C GLY A 329 -6.01 13.61 1.07
N LEU A 330 -6.50 12.86 2.05
CA LEU A 330 -7.69 13.16 2.82
C LEU A 330 -7.32 13.70 4.20
N ASP A 331 -7.79 14.89 4.52
CA ASP A 331 -7.59 15.50 5.83
C ASP A 331 -8.70 15.07 6.80
N ILE A 332 -8.34 14.37 7.88
CA ILE A 332 -9.27 14.08 8.97
C ILE A 332 -9.29 15.31 9.89
N ILE A 333 -10.40 16.06 9.88
CA ILE A 333 -10.54 17.29 10.65
C ILE A 333 -11.34 17.12 11.95
N GLY A 334 -11.94 15.95 12.16
CA GLY A 334 -12.69 15.66 13.38
C GLY A 334 -13.30 14.27 13.42
N TYR A 335 -13.84 13.95 14.60
CA TYR A 335 -14.60 12.72 14.86
C TYR A 335 -15.96 13.08 15.46
N LYS A 336 -16.99 12.33 15.12
CA LYS A 336 -18.38 12.49 15.59
C LYS A 336 -18.95 11.22 16.18
#